data_a8c2474e71a7f6250bf7faae9c72ec19
#
_entry.id   a8c2474e71a7f6250bf7faae9c72ec19
#
_cell.length_a   1.000
_cell.length_b   1.000
_cell.length_c   1.000
_cell.angle_alpha   90.00
_cell.angle_beta   90.00
_cell.angle_gamma   90.00
#
_symmetry.space_group_name_H-M   'P 1'
#
loop_
_entity.id
_entity.type
_entity.pdbx_description
1 polymer ?
#
loop_
_entity_poly.entity_id
_entity_poly.type
_entity_poly.pdbx_seq_one_letter_code
_entity_poly.pdbx_strand_id
1 'polypeptide(L)'
;MWAMAMDIIEKNKTRMAHLSENSAELSKQVDSLDWDELTSALNECILPKEETSLPAVYGPASYFPLAPETAEQKILYDKAFKHGEFLIRNGKTAAFTVAGGQGTRLGYDGPKGTLPVSPIKKKPLFQLFAEQIHGISKVYEVTIPWYIMCSPLNLEATTSHFEEKNYYGLGKENLKFFAQGVMPATDFEGNLLRASQDSLALSPNGHGGSLKALIDSGSVADMAKRGVDHISYFQVDNPLVSTINPLFIGLHDLQQSDMSSRSLTKTGPFEKLGNFVSIGDRITIIEYSDLPEEKALEKEHDGRIKYRAGSPAIHILRRDFIEQFASGEIKLPYHRAEKKVTHIDDSGNLINPAQPNAVKFETFVFDALPLAKNPLILEADRLEEFSPVKNMTGVDSLESSQSDQIKRAKRWLSNANIKIPESSTIELCPLSYPSELTILNADLNHIDWNTDQIYITQK
;
A
#
# COMPACT_ATOMS: atom_id res chain seq x y z
N MET A 1 1.38 -33.63 -2.93
CA MET A 1 0.79 -32.30 -3.19
C MET A 1 1.23 -31.75 -4.53
N TRP A 2 2.51 -31.52 -4.83
CA TRP A 2 2.94 -30.96 -6.13
C TRP A 2 2.44 -31.75 -7.34
N ALA A 3 2.49 -33.08 -7.32
CA ALA A 3 1.95 -33.94 -8.40
C ALA A 3 0.43 -33.75 -8.62
N MET A 4 -0.34 -33.50 -7.55
CA MET A 4 -1.78 -33.22 -7.66
C MET A 4 -2.04 -31.84 -8.29
N ALA A 5 -1.23 -30.81 -7.94
CA ALA A 5 -1.33 -29.51 -8.60
C ALA A 5 -1.02 -29.63 -10.10
N MET A 6 0.00 -30.36 -10.47
CA MET A 6 0.34 -30.63 -11.86
C MET A 6 -0.80 -31.34 -12.63
N ASP A 7 -1.50 -32.31 -12.00
CA ASP A 7 -2.65 -32.96 -12.60
C ASP A 7 -3.82 -32.00 -12.87
N ILE A 8 -4.09 -31.09 -11.91
CA ILE A 8 -5.09 -30.04 -12.09
C ILE A 8 -4.70 -29.09 -13.23
N ILE A 9 -3.42 -28.72 -13.32
CA ILE A 9 -2.90 -27.87 -14.40
C ILE A 9 -3.08 -28.52 -15.77
N GLU A 10 -2.71 -29.78 -15.91
CA GLU A 10 -2.85 -30.48 -17.21
C GLU A 10 -4.33 -30.63 -17.63
N LYS A 11 -5.24 -30.83 -16.67
CA LYS A 11 -6.68 -30.79 -16.92
C LYS A 11 -7.13 -29.42 -17.41
N ASN A 12 -6.67 -28.35 -16.74
CA ASN A 12 -6.99 -26.98 -17.14
C ASN A 12 -6.44 -26.65 -18.52
N LYS A 13 -5.20 -26.99 -18.84
CA LYS A 13 -4.60 -26.79 -20.16
C LYS A 13 -5.43 -27.44 -21.24
N THR A 14 -5.76 -28.74 -21.07
CA THR A 14 -6.59 -29.49 -22.03
C THR A 14 -7.96 -28.86 -22.19
N ARG A 15 -8.63 -28.53 -21.08
CA ARG A 15 -9.97 -27.92 -21.10
C ARG A 15 -9.96 -26.55 -21.77
N MET A 16 -8.98 -25.69 -21.41
CA MET A 16 -8.89 -24.34 -21.98
C MET A 16 -8.50 -24.37 -23.46
N ALA A 17 -7.63 -25.26 -23.90
CA ALA A 17 -7.31 -25.45 -25.31
C ALA A 17 -8.58 -25.74 -26.14
N HIS A 18 -9.43 -26.66 -25.69
CA HIS A 18 -10.70 -26.96 -26.36
C HIS A 18 -11.67 -25.75 -26.34
N LEU A 19 -11.83 -25.08 -25.21
CA LEU A 19 -12.77 -23.93 -25.06
C LEU A 19 -12.32 -22.70 -25.83
N SER A 20 -11.04 -22.58 -26.14
CA SER A 20 -10.45 -21.43 -26.87
C SER A 20 -10.38 -21.65 -28.40
N GLU A 21 -10.75 -22.83 -28.91
CA GLU A 21 -10.66 -23.13 -30.36
C GLU A 21 -11.38 -22.08 -31.24
N ASN A 22 -12.46 -21.51 -30.74
CA ASN A 22 -13.27 -20.52 -31.47
C ASN A 22 -13.10 -19.09 -30.95
N SER A 23 -12.12 -18.84 -30.07
CA SER A 23 -11.86 -17.50 -29.50
C SER A 23 -10.37 -17.18 -29.47
N ALA A 24 -9.92 -16.35 -30.40
CA ALA A 24 -8.53 -15.88 -30.46
C ALA A 24 -8.14 -15.08 -29.18
N GLU A 25 -9.08 -14.37 -28.58
CA GLU A 25 -8.82 -13.59 -27.36
C GLU A 25 -8.63 -14.50 -26.14
N LEU A 26 -9.50 -15.51 -25.97
CA LEU A 26 -9.33 -16.50 -24.90
C LEU A 26 -8.03 -17.28 -25.09
N SER A 27 -7.71 -17.73 -26.32
CA SER A 27 -6.45 -18.41 -26.63
C SER A 27 -5.24 -17.57 -26.21
N LYS A 28 -5.23 -16.29 -26.57
CA LYS A 28 -4.16 -15.34 -26.19
C LYS A 28 -4.02 -15.19 -24.67
N GLN A 29 -5.13 -15.14 -23.94
CA GLN A 29 -5.08 -15.06 -22.48
C GLN A 29 -4.52 -16.36 -21.88
N VAL A 30 -4.96 -17.50 -22.36
CA VAL A 30 -4.47 -18.83 -21.92
C VAL A 30 -2.98 -19.01 -22.20
N ASP A 31 -2.53 -18.60 -23.40
CA ASP A 31 -1.12 -18.66 -23.81
C ASP A 31 -0.22 -17.72 -22.98
N SER A 32 -0.80 -16.63 -22.45
CA SER A 32 -0.09 -15.67 -21.61
C SER A 32 -0.02 -16.05 -20.12
N LEU A 33 -0.70 -17.14 -19.70
CA LEU A 33 -0.66 -17.58 -18.30
C LEU A 33 0.73 -18.10 -17.92
N ASP A 34 1.21 -17.66 -16.77
CA ASP A 34 2.34 -18.30 -16.10
C ASP A 34 1.84 -19.56 -15.37
N TRP A 35 1.95 -20.70 -16.06
CA TRP A 35 1.47 -21.99 -15.53
C TRP A 35 2.27 -22.48 -14.32
N ASP A 36 3.53 -22.09 -14.18
CA ASP A 36 4.36 -22.45 -13.02
C ASP A 36 3.93 -21.62 -11.80
N GLU A 37 3.65 -20.33 -12.00
CA GLU A 37 3.08 -19.46 -10.98
C GLU A 37 1.70 -19.96 -10.53
N LEU A 38 0.84 -20.34 -11.48
CA LEU A 38 -0.48 -20.91 -11.16
C LEU A 38 -0.37 -22.27 -10.45
N THR A 39 0.60 -23.12 -10.83
CA THR A 39 0.86 -24.39 -10.12
C THR A 39 1.21 -24.12 -8.65
N SER A 40 2.07 -23.14 -8.38
CA SER A 40 2.42 -22.76 -7.01
C SER A 40 1.19 -22.27 -6.24
N ALA A 41 0.37 -21.41 -6.85
CA ALA A 41 -0.85 -20.89 -6.23
C ALA A 41 -1.87 -21.99 -5.91
N LEU A 42 -2.09 -22.94 -6.83
CA LEU A 42 -2.97 -24.11 -6.61
C LEU A 42 -2.44 -25.00 -5.49
N ASN A 43 -1.13 -25.27 -5.48
CA ASN A 43 -0.51 -26.07 -4.43
C ASN A 43 -0.63 -25.42 -3.05
N GLU A 44 -0.60 -24.09 -3.00
CA GLU A 44 -0.68 -23.33 -1.75
C GLU A 44 -2.12 -23.09 -1.26
N CYS A 45 -3.08 -22.94 -2.17
CA CYS A 45 -4.41 -22.45 -1.83
C CYS A 45 -5.55 -23.46 -2.05
N ILE A 46 -5.37 -24.48 -2.90
CA ILE A 46 -6.45 -25.41 -3.24
C ILE A 46 -6.22 -26.78 -2.60
N LEU A 47 -4.99 -27.27 -2.63
CA LEU A 47 -4.71 -28.58 -2.09
C LEU A 47 -4.76 -28.58 -0.57
N PRO A 48 -5.27 -29.67 0.05
CA PRO A 48 -5.33 -29.75 1.49
C PRO A 48 -3.92 -29.65 2.07
N LYS A 49 -3.68 -28.58 2.79
CA LYS A 49 -2.56 -28.50 3.73
C LYS A 49 -3.03 -29.00 5.08
N GLU A 50 -2.12 -29.62 5.85
CA GLU A 50 -2.29 -29.59 7.30
C GLU A 50 -2.56 -28.14 7.66
N GLU A 51 -3.63 -27.87 8.42
CA GLU A 51 -4.00 -26.52 8.82
C GLU A 51 -2.72 -25.77 9.17
N THR A 52 -2.43 -24.67 8.44
CA THR A 52 -1.33 -23.77 8.79
C THR A 52 -1.73 -23.10 10.09
N SER A 53 -1.62 -23.86 11.18
CA SER A 53 -1.77 -23.30 12.52
C SER A 53 -0.73 -22.21 12.66
N LEU A 54 -1.13 -21.06 13.19
CA LEU A 54 -0.18 -20.04 13.61
C LEU A 54 0.95 -20.73 14.39
N PRO A 55 2.20 -20.25 14.24
CA PRO A 55 3.31 -20.82 14.98
C PRO A 55 2.94 -20.94 16.45
N ALA A 56 3.27 -22.07 17.07
CA ALA A 56 2.90 -22.32 18.47
C ALA A 56 3.46 -21.26 19.45
N VAL A 57 4.55 -20.57 19.04
CA VAL A 57 5.18 -19.53 19.83
C VAL A 57 5.46 -18.31 18.97
N TYR A 58 4.80 -17.21 19.29
CA TYR A 58 5.08 -15.87 18.76
C TYR A 58 4.87 -14.82 19.85
N GLY A 59 5.52 -13.67 19.68
CA GLY A 59 5.43 -12.53 20.60
C GLY A 59 5.16 -11.22 19.87
N PRO A 60 4.94 -10.12 20.58
CA PRO A 60 4.88 -8.80 19.98
C PRO A 60 6.25 -8.47 19.33
N ALA A 61 6.24 -7.88 18.15
CA ALA A 61 7.46 -7.43 17.52
C ALA A 61 8.06 -6.22 18.25
N SER A 62 9.39 -6.16 18.31
CA SER A 62 10.10 -4.97 18.77
C SER A 62 10.01 -3.87 17.72
N TYR A 63 9.91 -2.62 18.16
CA TYR A 63 9.85 -1.46 17.29
C TYR A 63 10.58 -0.26 17.91
N PHE A 64 11.02 0.63 17.05
CA PHE A 64 11.50 1.95 17.44
C PHE A 64 10.32 2.83 17.85
N PRO A 65 10.31 3.45 19.04
CA PRO A 65 9.20 4.25 19.52
C PRO A 65 9.01 5.53 18.69
N LEU A 66 7.81 6.10 18.73
CA LEU A 66 7.48 7.36 18.05
C LEU A 66 8.44 8.50 18.43
N ALA A 67 8.73 8.63 19.71
CA ALA A 67 9.71 9.56 20.25
C ALA A 67 10.84 8.80 20.94
N PRO A 68 12.09 9.28 20.85
CA PRO A 68 13.21 8.61 21.51
C PRO A 68 13.03 8.62 23.03
N GLU A 69 13.16 7.46 23.66
CA GLU A 69 12.99 7.21 25.10
C GLU A 69 14.32 7.28 25.86
N THR A 70 15.46 7.13 25.17
CA THR A 70 16.80 7.19 25.74
C THR A 70 17.69 8.22 25.01
N ALA A 71 18.80 8.60 25.63
CA ALA A 71 19.77 9.52 25.03
C ALA A 71 20.39 8.93 23.76
N GLU A 72 20.66 7.61 23.74
CA GLU A 72 21.21 6.89 22.59
C GLU A 72 20.21 6.89 21.43
N GLN A 73 18.93 6.64 21.71
CA GLN A 73 17.86 6.73 20.70
C GLN A 73 17.74 8.14 20.15
N LYS A 74 17.84 9.17 20.99
CA LYS A 74 17.81 10.57 20.54
C LYS A 74 18.94 10.87 19.57
N ILE A 75 20.17 10.46 19.92
CA ILE A 75 21.34 10.62 19.04
C ILE A 75 21.13 9.88 17.72
N LEU A 76 20.60 8.65 17.78
CA LEU A 76 20.29 7.86 16.59
C LEU A 76 19.26 8.54 15.71
N TYR A 77 18.16 9.06 16.28
CA TYR A 77 17.10 9.73 15.51
C TYR A 77 17.58 11.03 14.88
N ASP A 78 18.35 11.85 15.60
CA ASP A 78 18.97 13.06 15.07
C ASP A 78 19.93 12.74 13.92
N LYS A 79 20.72 11.68 14.05
CA LYS A 79 21.62 11.20 12.99
C LYS A 79 20.82 10.66 11.81
N ALA A 80 19.78 9.86 12.06
CA ALA A 80 18.94 9.28 11.03
C ALA A 80 18.19 10.35 10.25
N PHE A 81 17.63 11.35 10.91
CA PHE A 81 16.95 12.45 10.25
C PHE A 81 17.89 13.17 9.27
N LYS A 82 19.08 13.59 9.72
CA LYS A 82 20.08 14.25 8.87
C LYS A 82 20.57 13.36 7.72
N HIS A 83 20.74 12.06 8.00
CA HIS A 83 21.13 11.10 6.97
C HIS A 83 20.01 10.92 5.92
N GLY A 84 18.76 10.85 6.34
CA GLY A 84 17.62 10.81 5.42
C GLY A 84 17.52 12.05 4.55
N GLU A 85 17.73 13.24 5.11
CA GLU A 85 17.80 14.48 4.31
C GLU A 85 18.93 14.40 3.27
N PHE A 86 20.10 13.88 3.65
CA PHE A 86 21.22 13.66 2.74
C PHE A 86 20.84 12.71 1.62
N LEU A 87 20.19 11.58 1.91
CA LEU A 87 19.75 10.60 0.90
C LEU A 87 18.74 11.24 -0.07
N ILE A 88 17.77 11.99 0.45
CA ILE A 88 16.77 12.69 -0.37
C ILE A 88 17.44 13.68 -1.29
N ARG A 89 18.29 14.59 -0.79
CA ARG A 89 19.03 15.59 -1.59
C ARG A 89 19.90 14.98 -2.69
N ASN A 90 20.38 13.76 -2.46
CA ASN A 90 21.21 13.04 -3.44
C ASN A 90 20.39 12.15 -4.40
N GLY A 91 19.06 12.30 -4.45
CA GLY A 91 18.20 11.58 -5.38
C GLY A 91 18.10 10.06 -5.09
N LYS A 92 18.38 9.64 -3.85
CA LYS A 92 18.38 8.22 -3.46
C LYS A 92 16.99 7.66 -3.19
N THR A 93 15.94 8.46 -3.34
CA THR A 93 14.59 8.10 -2.91
C THR A 93 13.58 8.24 -4.04
N ALA A 94 12.58 7.35 -4.03
CA ALA A 94 11.40 7.41 -4.88
C ALA A 94 10.13 7.21 -4.07
N ALA A 95 9.01 7.76 -4.56
CA ALA A 95 7.68 7.44 -4.06
C ALA A 95 7.07 6.28 -4.89
N PHE A 96 6.36 5.37 -4.23
CA PHE A 96 5.63 4.29 -4.87
C PHE A 96 4.25 4.14 -4.25
N THR A 97 3.21 4.27 -5.09
CA THR A 97 1.82 4.18 -4.63
C THR A 97 1.11 2.99 -5.27
N VAL A 98 0.47 2.16 -4.43
CA VAL A 98 -0.46 1.13 -4.87
C VAL A 98 -1.85 1.74 -5.02
N ALA A 99 -2.32 1.87 -6.26
CA ALA A 99 -3.52 2.61 -6.65
C ALA A 99 -4.49 1.78 -7.51
N GLY A 100 -4.51 0.45 -7.35
CA GLY A 100 -5.38 -0.44 -8.12
C GLY A 100 -6.88 -0.39 -7.74
N GLY A 101 -7.22 0.25 -6.61
CA GLY A 101 -8.58 0.28 -6.08
C GLY A 101 -9.53 1.19 -6.87
N GLN A 102 -10.79 0.75 -6.99
CA GLN A 102 -11.93 1.55 -7.48
C GLN A 102 -12.64 2.22 -6.31
N GLY A 103 -13.33 3.33 -6.58
CA GLY A 103 -14.13 4.09 -5.60
C GLY A 103 -15.52 3.52 -5.33
N THR A 104 -15.90 2.38 -5.91
CA THR A 104 -17.27 1.85 -5.91
C THR A 104 -17.88 1.67 -4.53
N ARG A 105 -17.10 1.21 -3.53
CA ARG A 105 -17.55 1.10 -2.14
C ARG A 105 -17.88 2.45 -1.50
N LEU A 106 -17.37 3.54 -2.06
CA LEU A 106 -17.56 4.92 -1.63
C LEU A 106 -18.65 5.63 -2.46
N GLY A 107 -19.36 4.89 -3.34
CA GLY A 107 -20.32 5.47 -4.28
C GLY A 107 -19.67 6.35 -5.35
N TYR A 108 -18.36 6.21 -5.58
CA TYR A 108 -17.60 6.98 -6.56
C TYR A 108 -17.29 6.11 -7.78
N ASP A 109 -17.66 6.61 -8.96
CA ASP A 109 -17.38 5.93 -10.22
C ASP A 109 -16.04 6.42 -10.79
N GLY A 110 -15.02 5.59 -10.62
CA GLY A 110 -13.67 5.88 -11.09
C GLY A 110 -12.55 5.36 -10.19
N PRO A 111 -11.28 5.60 -10.58
CA PRO A 111 -10.12 5.25 -9.77
C PRO A 111 -10.16 5.96 -8.42
N LYS A 112 -9.89 5.23 -7.33
CA LYS A 112 -9.95 5.79 -5.98
C LYS A 112 -9.05 7.02 -5.80
N GLY A 113 -7.90 7.04 -6.48
CA GLY A 113 -6.95 8.16 -6.44
C GLY A 113 -7.51 9.49 -6.97
N THR A 114 -8.58 9.44 -7.78
CA THR A 114 -9.27 10.63 -8.32
C THR A 114 -10.41 11.12 -7.42
N LEU A 115 -10.71 10.43 -6.31
CA LEU A 115 -11.74 10.83 -5.35
C LEU A 115 -11.35 12.14 -4.66
N PRO A 116 -12.20 13.19 -4.68
CA PRO A 116 -11.98 14.42 -3.95
C PRO A 116 -12.08 14.19 -2.44
N VAL A 117 -10.99 14.45 -1.71
CA VAL A 117 -10.90 14.15 -0.27
C VAL A 117 -10.50 15.35 0.60
N SER A 118 -9.91 16.41 0.05
CA SER A 118 -9.52 17.54 0.90
C SER A 118 -10.73 18.35 1.40
N PRO A 119 -10.65 18.97 2.60
CA PRO A 119 -11.83 19.55 3.24
C PRO A 119 -12.37 20.79 2.53
N ILE A 120 -11.52 21.68 2.01
CA ILE A 120 -11.93 22.97 1.42
C ILE A 120 -11.82 22.92 -0.11
N LYS A 121 -10.63 22.62 -0.63
CA LYS A 121 -10.36 22.67 -2.09
C LYS A 121 -10.85 21.45 -2.84
N LYS A 122 -11.34 20.42 -2.13
CA LYS A 122 -11.83 19.17 -2.73
C LYS A 122 -10.80 18.52 -3.66
N LYS A 123 -9.53 18.59 -3.28
CA LYS A 123 -8.44 17.97 -4.03
C LYS A 123 -8.57 16.46 -3.98
N PRO A 124 -8.36 15.76 -5.11
CA PRO A 124 -8.29 14.30 -5.12
C PRO A 124 -7.03 13.78 -4.42
N LEU A 125 -7.07 12.50 -4.02
CA LEU A 125 -5.94 11.82 -3.36
C LEU A 125 -4.64 11.96 -4.16
N PHE A 126 -4.68 11.73 -5.47
CA PHE A 126 -3.49 11.89 -6.33
C PHE A 126 -2.92 13.31 -6.30
N GLN A 127 -3.78 14.34 -6.24
CA GLN A 127 -3.31 15.72 -6.16
C GLN A 127 -2.61 15.99 -4.83
N LEU A 128 -3.15 15.48 -3.71
CA LEU A 128 -2.52 15.66 -2.40
C LEU A 128 -1.12 15.04 -2.36
N PHE A 129 -0.95 13.83 -2.91
CA PHE A 129 0.36 13.18 -2.99
C PHE A 129 1.30 13.89 -3.96
N ALA A 130 0.81 14.26 -5.14
CA ALA A 130 1.60 14.99 -6.12
C ALA A 130 2.13 16.31 -5.56
N GLU A 131 1.26 17.09 -4.89
CA GLU A 131 1.64 18.34 -4.26
C GLU A 131 2.64 18.13 -3.12
N GLN A 132 2.48 17.06 -2.31
CA GLN A 132 3.42 16.76 -1.23
C GLN A 132 4.79 16.35 -1.80
N ILE A 133 4.84 15.45 -2.78
CA ILE A 133 6.09 15.02 -3.45
C ILE A 133 6.78 16.23 -4.11
N HIS A 134 6.01 17.08 -4.79
CA HIS A 134 6.54 18.29 -5.42
C HIS A 134 7.05 19.30 -4.39
N GLY A 135 6.32 19.49 -3.29
CA GLY A 135 6.74 20.35 -2.17
C GLY A 135 8.05 19.87 -1.55
N ILE A 136 8.17 18.56 -1.28
CA ILE A 136 9.40 17.94 -0.77
C ILE A 136 10.54 18.09 -1.79
N SER A 137 10.27 17.88 -3.08
CA SER A 137 11.25 18.08 -4.15
C SER A 137 11.80 19.51 -4.16
N LYS A 138 10.96 20.51 -3.90
CA LYS A 138 11.39 21.93 -3.75
C LYS A 138 12.22 22.17 -2.49
N VAL A 139 11.80 21.63 -1.35
CA VAL A 139 12.53 21.78 -0.08
C VAL A 139 13.94 21.22 -0.16
N TYR A 140 14.10 20.09 -0.83
CA TYR A 140 15.40 19.40 -0.96
C TYR A 140 16.14 19.69 -2.27
N GLU A 141 15.57 20.51 -3.15
CA GLU A 141 16.16 20.88 -4.46
C GLU A 141 16.52 19.65 -5.31
N VAL A 142 15.62 18.65 -5.33
CA VAL A 142 15.81 17.37 -6.01
C VAL A 142 14.52 16.94 -6.71
N THR A 143 14.63 16.19 -7.80
CA THR A 143 13.47 15.53 -8.40
C THR A 143 13.25 14.17 -7.74
N ILE A 144 12.07 13.95 -7.18
CA ILE A 144 11.67 12.66 -6.61
C ILE A 144 10.76 11.97 -7.63
N PRO A 145 11.18 10.85 -8.25
CA PRO A 145 10.34 10.11 -9.16
C PRO A 145 9.20 9.41 -8.41
N TRP A 146 8.05 9.30 -9.07
CA TRP A 146 6.86 8.68 -8.50
C TRP A 146 6.35 7.55 -9.40
N TYR A 147 6.29 6.34 -8.85
CA TYR A 147 5.81 5.14 -9.49
C TYR A 147 4.39 4.84 -8.99
N ILE A 148 3.47 4.59 -9.92
CA ILE A 148 2.04 4.43 -9.60
C ILE A 148 1.55 3.13 -10.20
N MET A 149 1.26 2.14 -9.35
CA MET A 149 0.70 0.88 -9.77
C MET A 149 -0.83 0.96 -9.78
N CYS A 150 -1.41 0.73 -10.92
CA CYS A 150 -2.85 0.67 -11.16
C CYS A 150 -3.33 -0.78 -11.31
N SER A 151 -4.63 -1.02 -11.25
CA SER A 151 -5.20 -2.24 -11.82
C SER A 151 -5.33 -2.11 -13.34
N PRO A 152 -5.39 -3.21 -14.09
CA PRO A 152 -5.69 -3.13 -15.53
C PRO A 152 -6.97 -2.35 -15.84
N LEU A 153 -7.96 -2.40 -14.93
CA LEU A 153 -9.24 -1.73 -15.09
C LEU A 153 -9.21 -0.21 -14.93
N ASN A 154 -8.22 0.34 -14.21
CA ASN A 154 -8.17 1.77 -13.92
C ASN A 154 -6.90 2.48 -14.41
N LEU A 155 -6.01 1.76 -15.09
CA LEU A 155 -4.75 2.33 -15.60
C LEU A 155 -5.00 3.46 -16.60
N GLU A 156 -5.85 3.24 -17.59
CA GLU A 156 -6.17 4.25 -18.62
C GLU A 156 -6.81 5.49 -17.99
N ALA A 157 -7.86 5.31 -17.18
CA ALA A 157 -8.53 6.42 -16.50
C ALA A 157 -7.60 7.20 -15.57
N THR A 158 -6.68 6.50 -14.88
CA THR A 158 -5.67 7.14 -14.03
C THR A 158 -4.69 7.94 -14.86
N THR A 159 -4.16 7.38 -15.94
CA THR A 159 -3.20 8.06 -16.81
C THR A 159 -3.82 9.30 -17.46
N SER A 160 -5.03 9.18 -18.01
CA SER A 160 -5.78 10.30 -18.59
C SER A 160 -6.02 11.43 -17.58
N HIS A 161 -6.37 11.07 -16.34
CA HIS A 161 -6.53 12.05 -15.26
C HIS A 161 -5.26 12.85 -15.00
N PHE A 162 -4.09 12.20 -14.96
CA PHE A 162 -2.83 12.91 -14.77
C PHE A 162 -2.47 13.78 -15.99
N GLU A 163 -2.74 13.34 -17.22
CA GLU A 163 -2.55 14.13 -18.44
C GLU A 163 -3.42 15.39 -18.42
N GLU A 164 -4.70 15.27 -18.12
CA GLU A 164 -5.64 16.41 -18.00
C GLU A 164 -5.21 17.42 -16.92
N LYS A 165 -4.57 16.96 -15.85
CA LYS A 165 -4.07 17.79 -14.76
C LYS A 165 -2.62 18.24 -14.95
N ASN A 166 -2.06 18.08 -16.17
CA ASN A 166 -0.67 18.42 -16.46
C ASN A 166 0.29 17.84 -15.39
N TYR A 167 0.05 16.58 -15.04
CA TYR A 167 0.85 15.82 -14.06
C TYR A 167 1.08 16.57 -12.75
N TYR A 168 0.18 17.49 -12.38
CA TYR A 168 0.28 18.36 -11.19
C TYR A 168 1.62 19.10 -11.06
N GLY A 169 2.26 19.38 -12.20
CA GLY A 169 3.54 20.08 -12.26
C GLY A 169 4.78 19.26 -11.93
N LEU A 170 4.65 17.94 -11.74
CA LEU A 170 5.79 17.05 -11.47
C LEU A 170 6.63 16.74 -12.73
N GLY A 171 6.06 16.92 -13.95
CA GLY A 171 6.65 16.52 -15.22
C GLY A 171 6.36 15.03 -15.53
N LYS A 172 5.94 14.77 -16.78
CA LYS A 172 5.57 13.42 -17.26
C LYS A 172 6.69 12.39 -17.08
N GLU A 173 7.92 12.82 -17.31
CA GLU A 173 9.14 12.01 -17.25
C GLU A 173 9.50 11.53 -15.83
N ASN A 174 8.89 12.13 -14.81
CA ASN A 174 9.11 11.79 -13.41
C ASN A 174 8.02 10.87 -12.82
N LEU A 175 7.01 10.55 -13.64
CA LEU A 175 5.94 9.63 -13.25
C LEU A 175 5.97 8.39 -14.14
N LYS A 176 5.74 7.23 -13.53
CA LYS A 176 5.60 5.98 -14.25
C LYS A 176 4.36 5.24 -13.81
N PHE A 177 3.44 5.03 -14.75
CA PHE A 177 2.21 4.26 -14.52
C PHE A 177 2.38 2.85 -15.08
N PHE A 178 1.91 1.86 -14.36
CA PHE A 178 1.94 0.46 -14.79
C PHE A 178 0.83 -0.34 -14.14
N ALA A 179 0.47 -1.44 -14.77
CA ALA A 179 -0.57 -2.30 -14.28
C ALA A 179 -0.03 -3.32 -13.28
N GLN A 180 -0.85 -3.63 -12.29
CA GLN A 180 -0.70 -4.78 -11.40
C GLN A 180 -0.90 -6.07 -12.19
N GLY A 181 -0.20 -7.14 -11.80
CA GLY A 181 -0.44 -8.48 -12.29
C GLY A 181 -1.83 -9.00 -11.94
N VAL A 182 -2.34 -9.90 -12.76
CA VAL A 182 -3.62 -10.57 -12.56
C VAL A 182 -3.43 -12.08 -12.53
N MET A 183 -4.29 -12.75 -11.75
CA MET A 183 -4.37 -14.21 -11.69
C MET A 183 -5.77 -14.66 -12.09
N PRO A 184 -5.92 -15.81 -12.77
CA PRO A 184 -7.24 -16.39 -13.01
C PRO A 184 -7.84 -16.90 -11.70
N ALA A 185 -9.13 -16.65 -11.51
CA ALA A 185 -9.89 -17.30 -10.43
C ALA A 185 -10.18 -18.75 -10.79
N THR A 186 -10.26 -19.59 -9.77
CA THR A 186 -10.65 -21.00 -9.92
C THR A 186 -11.89 -21.31 -9.09
N ASP A 187 -12.56 -22.42 -9.38
CA ASP A 187 -13.46 -23.02 -8.40
C ASP A 187 -12.68 -23.64 -7.22
N PHE A 188 -13.39 -24.29 -6.29
CA PHE A 188 -12.76 -24.89 -5.11
C PHE A 188 -11.94 -26.13 -5.41
N GLU A 189 -12.11 -26.73 -6.58
CA GLU A 189 -11.36 -27.87 -7.11
C GLU A 189 -10.14 -27.44 -7.95
N GLY A 190 -9.98 -26.13 -8.19
CA GLY A 190 -8.86 -25.57 -8.95
C GLY A 190 -9.10 -25.47 -10.46
N ASN A 191 -10.34 -25.65 -10.94
CA ASN A 191 -10.67 -25.43 -12.35
C ASN A 191 -10.77 -23.95 -12.66
N LEU A 192 -10.14 -23.50 -13.75
CA LEU A 192 -10.17 -22.10 -14.18
C LEU A 192 -11.60 -21.65 -14.52
N LEU A 193 -11.97 -20.45 -14.08
CA LEU A 193 -13.25 -19.85 -14.38
C LEU A 193 -13.14 -18.88 -15.57
N ARG A 194 -14.21 -18.83 -16.40
CA ARG A 194 -14.33 -17.87 -17.51
C ARG A 194 -15.33 -16.78 -17.18
N ALA A 195 -14.96 -15.52 -17.41
CA ALA A 195 -15.88 -14.39 -17.28
C ALA A 195 -16.87 -14.31 -18.46
N SER A 196 -16.42 -14.72 -19.67
CA SER A 196 -17.20 -14.79 -20.90
C SER A 196 -16.68 -15.90 -21.80
N GLN A 197 -17.26 -16.04 -22.98
CA GLN A 197 -16.74 -16.99 -23.99
C GLN A 197 -15.32 -16.63 -24.42
N ASP A 198 -14.96 -15.37 -24.38
CA ASP A 198 -13.70 -14.83 -24.88
C ASP A 198 -12.72 -14.42 -23.75
N SER A 199 -13.04 -14.68 -22.49
CA SER A 199 -12.20 -14.21 -21.39
C SER A 199 -12.21 -15.12 -20.15
N LEU A 200 -11.05 -15.24 -19.52
CA LEU A 200 -10.89 -15.80 -18.18
C LEU A 200 -11.45 -14.85 -17.11
N ALA A 201 -11.89 -15.40 -15.99
CA ALA A 201 -12.24 -14.63 -14.81
C ALA A 201 -10.97 -14.19 -14.06
N LEU A 202 -10.35 -13.09 -14.53
CA LEU A 202 -9.11 -12.56 -13.97
C LEU A 202 -9.38 -11.64 -12.77
N SER A 203 -8.48 -11.64 -11.81
CA SER A 203 -8.50 -10.72 -10.67
C SER A 203 -7.09 -10.28 -10.30
N PRO A 204 -6.92 -9.06 -9.73
CA PRO A 204 -5.63 -8.64 -9.20
C PRO A 204 -5.05 -9.66 -8.21
N ASN A 205 -3.73 -9.86 -8.27
CA ASN A 205 -3.00 -10.85 -7.47
C ASN A 205 -2.60 -10.35 -6.07
N GLY A 206 -3.35 -9.39 -5.51
CA GLY A 206 -3.06 -8.80 -4.19
C GLY A 206 -1.98 -7.70 -4.25
N HIS A 207 -1.85 -6.95 -3.17
CA HIS A 207 -0.86 -5.86 -3.14
C HIS A 207 0.61 -6.33 -3.03
N GLY A 208 0.87 -7.60 -2.73
CA GLY A 208 2.20 -8.22 -2.82
C GLY A 208 2.68 -8.35 -4.26
N GLY A 209 1.77 -8.53 -5.22
CA GLY A 209 2.07 -8.50 -6.65
C GLY A 209 2.72 -7.20 -7.11
N SER A 210 2.72 -6.17 -6.28
CA SER A 210 3.39 -4.89 -6.55
C SER A 210 4.90 -5.02 -6.74
N LEU A 211 5.57 -5.94 -6.03
CA LEU A 211 7.02 -6.14 -6.16
C LEU A 211 7.35 -6.69 -7.54
N LYS A 212 6.62 -7.72 -7.99
CA LYS A 212 6.77 -8.27 -9.34
C LYS A 212 6.40 -7.24 -10.41
N ALA A 213 5.31 -6.49 -10.23
CA ALA A 213 4.87 -5.46 -11.17
C ALA A 213 5.91 -4.32 -11.33
N LEU A 214 6.63 -3.93 -10.27
CA LEU A 214 7.75 -2.98 -10.36
C LEU A 214 8.88 -3.53 -11.27
N ILE A 215 9.16 -4.82 -11.18
CA ILE A 215 10.18 -5.49 -12.00
C ILE A 215 9.70 -5.56 -13.45
N ASP A 216 8.55 -6.17 -13.69
CA ASP A 216 8.00 -6.47 -15.02
C ASP A 216 7.76 -5.20 -15.84
N SER A 217 7.36 -4.11 -15.19
CA SER A 217 7.19 -2.80 -15.84
C SER A 217 8.53 -2.11 -16.19
N GLY A 218 9.67 -2.65 -15.79
CA GLY A 218 10.97 -2.01 -15.91
C GLY A 218 11.13 -0.79 -14.97
N SER A 219 10.29 -0.66 -13.94
CA SER A 219 10.39 0.45 -12.97
C SER A 219 11.64 0.33 -12.11
N VAL A 220 12.01 -0.87 -11.70
CA VAL A 220 13.25 -1.13 -10.95
C VAL A 220 14.50 -0.74 -11.77
N ALA A 221 14.51 -1.07 -13.06
CA ALA A 221 15.59 -0.68 -13.96
C ALA A 221 15.67 0.85 -14.17
N ASP A 222 14.52 1.54 -14.22
CA ASP A 222 14.48 3.02 -14.26
C ASP A 222 14.98 3.63 -12.95
N MET A 223 14.59 3.09 -11.80
CA MET A 223 15.11 3.48 -10.48
C MET A 223 16.64 3.34 -10.42
N ALA A 224 17.18 2.22 -10.89
CA ALA A 224 18.63 1.99 -10.94
C ALA A 224 19.36 3.04 -11.81
N LYS A 225 18.82 3.38 -12.97
CA LYS A 225 19.36 4.44 -13.85
C LYS A 225 19.34 5.82 -13.19
N ARG A 226 18.33 6.09 -12.36
CA ARG A 226 18.21 7.35 -11.60
C ARG A 226 19.06 7.37 -10.34
N GLY A 227 19.65 6.24 -9.95
CA GLY A 227 20.42 6.10 -8.72
C GLY A 227 19.57 6.03 -7.46
N VAL A 228 18.29 5.67 -7.59
CA VAL A 228 17.35 5.45 -6.49
C VAL A 228 17.68 4.13 -5.79
N ASP A 229 17.80 4.17 -4.47
CA ASP A 229 18.09 3.01 -3.63
C ASP A 229 16.96 2.68 -2.64
N HIS A 230 16.13 3.69 -2.26
CA HIS A 230 15.08 3.58 -1.25
C HIS A 230 13.72 3.97 -1.82
N ILE A 231 12.74 3.10 -1.69
CA ILE A 231 11.39 3.25 -2.24
C ILE A 231 10.40 3.43 -1.10
N SER A 232 9.77 4.59 -1.01
CA SER A 232 8.68 4.84 -0.06
C SER A 232 7.36 4.31 -0.62
N TYR A 233 6.90 3.21 -0.06
CA TYR A 233 5.69 2.49 -0.44
C TYR A 233 4.50 2.94 0.42
N PHE A 234 3.40 3.26 -0.22
CA PHE A 234 2.13 3.57 0.45
C PHE A 234 0.91 3.27 -0.41
N GLN A 235 -0.26 3.16 0.23
CA GLN A 235 -1.52 2.92 -0.45
C GLN A 235 -2.24 4.23 -0.76
N VAL A 236 -3.00 4.25 -1.87
CA VAL A 236 -3.67 5.44 -2.40
C VAL A 236 -4.79 5.98 -1.51
N ASP A 237 -5.29 5.20 -0.56
CA ASP A 237 -6.49 5.56 0.21
C ASP A 237 -6.22 6.42 1.46
N ASN A 238 -4.96 6.68 1.79
CA ASN A 238 -4.57 7.39 3.00
C ASN A 238 -4.02 8.80 2.72
N PRO A 239 -4.86 9.87 2.76
CA PRO A 239 -4.42 11.24 2.47
C PRO A 239 -3.44 11.83 3.48
N LEU A 240 -3.29 11.21 4.67
CA LEU A 240 -2.36 11.70 5.69
C LEU A 240 -0.95 11.12 5.56
N VAL A 241 -0.72 10.14 4.69
CA VAL A 241 0.60 9.52 4.60
C VAL A 241 1.70 10.53 4.32
N SER A 242 2.82 10.42 5.04
CA SER A 242 4.05 11.13 4.70
C SER A 242 4.71 10.38 3.53
N THR A 243 4.57 10.92 2.32
CA THR A 243 5.05 10.25 1.08
C THR A 243 6.56 10.04 1.08
N ILE A 244 7.31 10.95 1.70
CA ILE A 244 8.77 10.89 1.88
C ILE A 244 9.09 11.42 3.28
N ASN A 245 9.60 10.56 4.15
CA ASN A 245 9.91 10.91 5.54
C ASN A 245 11.42 10.76 5.82
N PRO A 246 12.15 11.86 6.09
CA PRO A 246 13.61 11.81 6.28
C PRO A 246 14.04 10.89 7.43
N LEU A 247 13.37 10.96 8.59
CA LEU A 247 13.72 10.11 9.74
C LEU A 247 13.58 8.63 9.40
N PHE A 248 12.47 8.26 8.75
CA PHE A 248 12.18 6.87 8.42
C PHE A 248 13.16 6.31 7.37
N ILE A 249 13.45 7.10 6.32
CA ILE A 249 14.43 6.74 5.28
C ILE A 249 15.83 6.62 5.88
N GLY A 250 16.23 7.59 6.69
CA GLY A 250 17.57 7.59 7.29
C GLY A 250 17.76 6.47 8.31
N LEU A 251 16.74 6.15 9.10
CA LEU A 251 16.79 5.04 10.04
C LEU A 251 16.87 3.69 9.30
N HIS A 252 16.05 3.53 8.23
CA HIS A 252 16.07 2.37 7.33
C HIS A 252 17.48 2.11 6.78
N ASP A 253 18.14 3.14 6.24
CA ASP A 253 19.48 2.98 5.66
C ASP A 253 20.56 2.75 6.72
N LEU A 254 20.55 3.53 7.81
CA LEU A 254 21.54 3.34 8.90
C LEU A 254 21.47 1.96 9.56
N GLN A 255 20.28 1.34 9.63
CA GLN A 255 20.08 -0.01 10.13
C GLN A 255 20.32 -1.08 9.05
N GLN A 256 20.63 -0.69 7.81
CA GLN A 256 20.82 -1.58 6.67
C GLN A 256 19.62 -2.52 6.48
N SER A 257 18.42 -1.98 6.64
CA SER A 257 17.18 -2.72 6.52
C SER A 257 16.81 -2.92 5.05
N ASP A 258 16.43 -4.13 4.66
CA ASP A 258 15.88 -4.39 3.32
C ASP A 258 14.44 -3.91 3.21
N MET A 259 13.68 -4.04 4.30
CA MET A 259 12.31 -3.56 4.41
C MET A 259 12.03 -2.99 5.80
N SER A 260 11.60 -1.75 5.86
CA SER A 260 11.14 -1.09 7.08
C SER A 260 9.65 -0.79 6.99
N SER A 261 8.96 -0.81 8.13
CA SER A 261 7.52 -0.60 8.20
C SER A 261 7.15 0.42 9.25
N ARG A 262 6.09 1.21 8.99
CA ARG A 262 5.46 1.99 10.04
C ARG A 262 4.53 1.11 10.85
N SER A 263 4.47 1.36 12.15
CA SER A 263 3.41 0.79 13.00
C SER A 263 2.57 1.89 13.62
N LEU A 264 1.32 1.57 13.89
CA LEU A 264 0.39 2.42 14.63
C LEU A 264 -0.02 1.70 15.90
N THR A 265 -0.05 2.40 17.02
CA THR A 265 -0.70 1.87 18.21
C THR A 265 -2.18 1.67 17.92
N LYS A 266 -2.67 0.42 18.02
CA LYS A 266 -4.08 0.07 17.80
C LYS A 266 -4.97 0.76 18.83
N THR A 267 -6.13 1.22 18.37
CA THR A 267 -7.17 1.85 19.19
C THR A 267 -7.97 0.85 20.04
N GLY A 268 -7.91 -0.43 19.66
CA GLY A 268 -8.56 -1.54 20.36
C GLY A 268 -8.11 -2.90 19.84
N PRO A 269 -8.42 -3.99 20.57
CA PRO A 269 -7.92 -5.33 20.24
C PRO A 269 -8.39 -5.84 18.88
N PHE A 270 -9.56 -5.42 18.43
CA PHE A 270 -10.20 -5.86 17.17
C PHE A 270 -10.11 -4.85 16.04
N GLU A 271 -9.23 -3.85 16.16
CA GLU A 271 -9.00 -2.94 15.04
C GLU A 271 -8.46 -3.72 13.83
N LYS A 272 -9.01 -3.41 12.65
CA LYS A 272 -8.72 -4.10 11.38
C LYS A 272 -7.37 -3.67 10.79
N LEU A 273 -6.32 -3.88 11.54
CA LEU A 273 -4.92 -3.73 11.12
C LEU A 273 -4.18 -5.05 11.37
N GLY A 274 -3.34 -5.46 10.43
CA GLY A 274 -2.45 -6.59 10.61
C GLY A 274 -1.51 -6.35 11.80
N ASN A 275 -1.23 -7.38 12.58
CA ASN A 275 -0.48 -7.28 13.83
C ASN A 275 0.99 -7.63 13.60
N PHE A 276 1.91 -6.74 13.89
CA PHE A 276 3.33 -7.06 13.88
C PHE A 276 3.67 -8.01 15.03
N VAL A 277 4.26 -9.14 14.69
CA VAL A 277 4.70 -10.17 15.62
C VAL A 277 6.12 -10.61 15.31
N SER A 278 6.79 -11.17 16.33
CA SER A 278 8.06 -11.87 16.17
C SER A 278 7.86 -13.38 16.29
N ILE A 279 8.48 -14.13 15.42
CA ILE A 279 8.58 -15.59 15.42
C ILE A 279 10.07 -15.92 15.40
N GLY A 280 10.64 -16.25 16.58
CA GLY A 280 12.08 -16.28 16.74
C GLY A 280 12.67 -14.89 16.42
N ASP A 281 13.65 -14.85 15.52
CA ASP A 281 14.33 -13.61 15.12
C ASP A 281 13.66 -12.91 13.91
N ARG A 282 12.54 -13.45 13.41
CA ARG A 282 11.85 -12.91 12.23
C ARG A 282 10.67 -12.07 12.65
N ILE A 283 10.49 -10.94 11.95
CA ILE A 283 9.28 -10.12 12.04
C ILE A 283 8.32 -10.53 10.94
N THR A 284 7.05 -10.69 11.28
CA THR A 284 5.97 -10.94 10.33
C THR A 284 4.71 -10.21 10.75
N ILE A 285 3.68 -10.28 9.91
CA ILE A 285 2.34 -9.76 10.23
C ILE A 285 1.38 -10.94 10.28
N ILE A 286 0.59 -10.99 11.37
CA ILE A 286 -0.61 -11.82 11.46
C ILE A 286 -1.80 -10.91 11.17
N GLU A 287 -2.60 -11.27 10.15
CA GLU A 287 -3.81 -10.53 9.84
C GLU A 287 -4.76 -10.47 11.03
N TYR A 288 -5.53 -9.38 11.14
CA TYR A 288 -6.47 -9.20 12.26
C TYR A 288 -7.55 -10.29 12.33
N SER A 289 -7.87 -10.93 11.20
CA SER A 289 -8.81 -12.05 11.08
C SER A 289 -8.23 -13.36 11.61
N ASP A 290 -6.91 -13.50 11.60
CA ASP A 290 -6.20 -14.74 11.89
C ASP A 290 -5.62 -14.77 13.31
N LEU A 291 -5.52 -13.59 13.95
CA LEU A 291 -5.08 -13.49 15.35
C LEU A 291 -6.19 -14.01 16.27
N PRO A 292 -5.95 -15.08 17.06
CA PRO A 292 -6.95 -15.60 18.00
C PRO A 292 -7.46 -14.54 18.97
N GLU A 293 -8.76 -14.55 19.26
CA GLU A 293 -9.41 -13.56 20.11
C GLU A 293 -8.73 -13.45 21.50
N GLU A 294 -8.37 -14.58 22.11
CA GLU A 294 -7.64 -14.61 23.38
C GLU A 294 -6.30 -13.86 23.30
N LYS A 295 -5.59 -13.95 22.16
CA LYS A 295 -4.34 -13.24 21.92
C LYS A 295 -4.58 -11.76 21.66
N ALA A 296 -5.62 -11.41 20.91
CA ALA A 296 -5.99 -10.03 20.68
C ALA A 296 -6.32 -9.29 22.00
N LEU A 297 -6.92 -9.96 22.95
CA LEU A 297 -7.29 -9.43 24.27
C LEU A 297 -6.15 -9.45 25.31
N GLU A 298 -5.02 -10.13 25.01
CA GLU A 298 -3.90 -10.24 25.94
C GLU A 298 -3.29 -8.87 26.24
N LYS A 299 -3.01 -8.59 27.50
CA LYS A 299 -2.47 -7.32 27.99
C LYS A 299 -1.09 -7.49 28.61
N GLU A 300 -0.29 -6.45 28.53
CA GLU A 300 0.95 -6.32 29.28
C GLU A 300 0.68 -5.91 30.74
N HIS A 301 1.73 -5.92 31.59
CA HIS A 301 1.62 -5.58 33.01
C HIS A 301 1.09 -4.15 33.25
N ASP A 302 1.29 -3.23 32.30
CA ASP A 302 0.81 -1.86 32.37
C ASP A 302 -0.64 -1.67 31.86
N GLY A 303 -1.32 -2.77 31.52
CA GLY A 303 -2.70 -2.80 31.05
C GLY A 303 -2.88 -2.49 29.56
N ARG A 304 -1.83 -2.17 28.82
CA ARG A 304 -1.89 -1.96 27.37
C ARG A 304 -2.05 -3.29 26.63
N ILE A 305 -2.69 -3.24 25.46
CA ILE A 305 -2.82 -4.40 24.56
C ILE A 305 -1.41 -4.87 24.19
N LYS A 306 -1.14 -6.16 24.31
CA LYS A 306 0.16 -6.76 24.04
C LYS A 306 0.52 -6.69 22.54
N TYR A 307 -0.42 -7.02 21.66
CA TYR A 307 -0.25 -6.96 20.20
C TYR A 307 -0.81 -5.64 19.64
N ARG A 308 -0.26 -4.51 20.14
CA ARG A 308 -0.74 -3.17 19.79
C ARG A 308 -0.12 -2.56 18.53
N ALA A 309 0.99 -3.12 18.05
CA ALA A 309 1.65 -2.60 16.84
C ALA A 309 0.89 -3.06 15.59
N GLY A 310 0.05 -2.19 15.05
CA GLY A 310 -0.73 -2.43 13.84
C GLY A 310 -0.03 -1.90 12.59
N SER A 311 -0.18 -2.57 11.45
CA SER A 311 0.40 -2.20 10.17
C SER A 311 -0.54 -1.33 9.34
N PRO A 312 -0.18 -0.07 9.04
CA PRO A 312 -0.93 0.79 8.11
C PRO A 312 -0.55 0.56 6.63
N ALA A 313 0.28 -0.43 6.32
CA ALA A 313 0.84 -0.70 5.00
C ALA A 313 1.64 0.50 4.43
N ILE A 314 2.52 1.08 5.26
CA ILE A 314 3.50 2.11 4.88
C ILE A 314 4.88 1.52 5.11
N HIS A 315 5.69 1.46 4.04
CA HIS A 315 6.98 0.78 4.06
C HIS A 315 8.08 1.59 3.36
N ILE A 316 9.34 1.32 3.72
CA ILE A 316 10.49 1.64 2.88
C ILE A 316 11.08 0.30 2.41
N LEU A 317 11.34 0.20 1.12
CA LEU A 317 11.93 -0.98 0.47
C LEU A 317 13.26 -0.58 -0.16
N ARG A 318 14.28 -1.43 -0.03
CA ARG A 318 15.50 -1.29 -0.82
C ARG A 318 15.28 -1.80 -2.23
N ARG A 319 15.84 -1.09 -3.21
CA ARG A 319 15.75 -1.50 -4.62
C ARG A 319 16.39 -2.87 -4.85
N ASP A 320 17.59 -3.11 -4.29
CA ASP A 320 18.32 -4.38 -4.40
C ASP A 320 17.59 -5.56 -3.74
N PHE A 321 16.80 -5.31 -2.70
CA PHE A 321 15.92 -6.33 -2.13
C PHE A 321 14.77 -6.69 -3.10
N ILE A 322 14.16 -5.69 -3.74
CA ILE A 322 13.12 -5.94 -4.76
C ILE A 322 13.71 -6.74 -5.94
N GLU A 323 14.95 -6.45 -6.36
CA GLU A 323 15.63 -7.16 -7.44
C GLU A 323 15.77 -8.67 -7.19
N GLN A 324 15.85 -9.12 -5.93
CA GLN A 324 15.90 -10.55 -5.59
C GLN A 324 14.63 -11.33 -5.97
N PHE A 325 13.49 -10.66 -6.08
CA PHE A 325 12.25 -11.29 -6.57
C PHE A 325 12.27 -11.52 -8.09
N ALA A 326 13.15 -10.84 -8.82
CA ALA A 326 13.28 -11.02 -10.28
C ALA A 326 13.91 -12.37 -10.65
N SER A 327 14.83 -12.90 -9.83
CA SER A 327 15.48 -14.19 -10.06
C SER A 327 14.57 -15.40 -9.77
N GLY A 328 13.46 -15.16 -9.03
CA GLY A 328 12.58 -16.21 -8.52
C GLY A 328 13.17 -17.00 -7.34
N GLU A 329 14.34 -16.57 -6.81
CA GLU A 329 14.95 -17.18 -5.62
C GLU A 329 14.10 -16.95 -4.37
N ILE A 330 13.46 -15.79 -4.29
CA ILE A 330 12.47 -15.46 -3.26
C ILE A 330 11.11 -15.19 -3.90
N LYS A 331 10.07 -15.75 -3.26
CA LYS A 331 8.67 -15.58 -3.68
C LYS A 331 7.80 -15.27 -2.46
N LEU A 332 6.76 -14.48 -2.67
CA LEU A 332 5.73 -14.30 -1.66
C LEU A 332 4.76 -15.48 -1.69
N PRO A 333 4.25 -15.92 -0.54
CA PRO A 333 3.24 -16.96 -0.47
C PRO A 333 1.90 -16.46 -1.04
N TYR A 334 1.12 -17.39 -1.59
CA TYR A 334 -0.25 -17.14 -1.98
C TYR A 334 -1.21 -17.32 -0.80
N HIS A 335 -2.16 -16.42 -0.69
CA HIS A 335 -3.27 -16.48 0.26
C HIS A 335 -4.57 -16.79 -0.48
N ARG A 336 -5.34 -17.70 0.09
CA ARG A 336 -6.65 -18.12 -0.42
C ARG A 336 -7.70 -17.06 -0.05
N ALA A 337 -8.36 -16.46 -1.04
CA ALA A 337 -9.48 -15.55 -0.84
C ALA A 337 -10.75 -16.10 -1.50
N GLU A 338 -11.68 -16.59 -0.69
CA GLU A 338 -12.97 -17.10 -1.18
C GLU A 338 -13.89 -15.94 -1.54
N LYS A 339 -14.36 -15.91 -2.77
CA LYS A 339 -15.19 -14.82 -3.32
C LYS A 339 -16.34 -15.34 -4.16
N LYS A 340 -17.37 -14.50 -4.30
CA LYS A 340 -18.39 -14.70 -5.32
C LYS A 340 -17.85 -14.21 -6.65
N VAL A 341 -17.75 -15.10 -7.62
CA VAL A 341 -17.29 -14.77 -8.97
C VAL A 341 -18.37 -15.19 -9.95
N THR A 342 -18.99 -14.21 -10.59
CA THR A 342 -19.87 -14.45 -11.74
C THR A 342 -19.02 -15.00 -12.88
N HIS A 343 -19.43 -16.10 -13.48
CA HIS A 343 -18.67 -16.80 -14.52
C HIS A 343 -19.64 -17.50 -15.49
N ILE A 344 -19.12 -18.03 -16.58
CA ILE A 344 -19.88 -18.92 -17.46
C ILE A 344 -19.40 -20.36 -17.28
N ASP A 345 -20.34 -21.32 -17.43
CA ASP A 345 -20.01 -22.72 -17.52
C ASP A 345 -19.41 -23.08 -18.90
N ASP A 346 -19.05 -24.35 -19.11
CA ASP A 346 -18.48 -24.81 -20.38
C ASP A 346 -19.48 -24.75 -21.54
N SER A 347 -20.78 -24.74 -21.26
CA SER A 347 -21.85 -24.56 -22.23
C SER A 347 -22.14 -23.09 -22.55
N GLY A 348 -21.49 -22.14 -21.86
CA GLY A 348 -21.68 -20.70 -22.03
C GLY A 348 -22.83 -20.10 -21.21
N ASN A 349 -23.42 -20.85 -20.27
CA ASN A 349 -24.49 -20.33 -19.42
C ASN A 349 -23.90 -19.47 -18.30
N LEU A 350 -24.53 -18.31 -18.04
CA LEU A 350 -24.11 -17.40 -16.97
C LEU A 350 -24.49 -17.96 -15.60
N ILE A 351 -23.52 -18.04 -14.71
CA ILE A 351 -23.66 -18.47 -13.32
C ILE A 351 -23.45 -17.26 -12.42
N ASN A 352 -24.49 -16.87 -11.68
CA ASN A 352 -24.47 -15.80 -10.66
C ASN A 352 -24.56 -16.43 -9.27
N PRO A 353 -23.46 -16.60 -8.54
CA PRO A 353 -23.46 -17.32 -7.27
C PRO A 353 -24.08 -16.49 -6.15
N ALA A 354 -24.89 -17.13 -5.30
CA ALA A 354 -25.43 -16.53 -4.08
C ALA A 354 -24.42 -16.56 -2.91
N GLN A 355 -23.50 -17.53 -2.93
CA GLN A 355 -22.43 -17.72 -1.93
C GLN A 355 -21.04 -17.71 -2.61
N PRO A 356 -19.94 -17.58 -1.86
CA PRO A 356 -18.61 -17.78 -2.42
C PRO A 356 -18.52 -19.11 -3.18
N ASN A 357 -17.99 -19.06 -4.40
CA ASN A 357 -17.90 -20.19 -5.33
C ASN A 357 -16.52 -20.29 -5.98
N ALA A 358 -15.62 -19.38 -5.65
CA ALA A 358 -14.33 -19.30 -6.30
C ALA A 358 -13.23 -18.92 -5.32
N VAL A 359 -12.02 -19.31 -5.65
CA VAL A 359 -10.78 -18.93 -5.02
C VAL A 359 -10.06 -17.90 -5.89
N LYS A 360 -9.67 -16.78 -5.29
CA LYS A 360 -8.70 -15.82 -5.83
C LYS A 360 -7.39 -16.00 -5.09
N PHE A 361 -6.31 -15.85 -5.82
CA PHE A 361 -4.96 -15.98 -5.31
C PHE A 361 -4.38 -14.59 -5.07
N GLU A 362 -4.12 -14.26 -3.81
CA GLU A 362 -3.62 -12.94 -3.43
C GLU A 362 -2.27 -13.08 -2.72
N THR A 363 -1.32 -12.20 -3.02
CA THR A 363 -0.06 -12.06 -2.30
C THR A 363 -0.07 -10.75 -1.51
N PHE A 364 0.62 -10.71 -0.39
CA PHE A 364 0.69 -9.51 0.44
C PHE A 364 2.12 -9.00 0.55
N VAL A 365 2.31 -7.68 0.39
CA VAL A 365 3.65 -7.06 0.44
C VAL A 365 4.35 -7.29 1.78
N PHE A 366 3.58 -7.40 2.85
CA PHE A 366 4.15 -7.62 4.18
C PHE A 366 4.74 -9.03 4.40
N ASP A 367 4.41 -10.00 3.53
CA ASP A 367 5.06 -11.32 3.54
C ASP A 367 6.53 -11.25 3.10
N ALA A 368 6.97 -10.09 2.59
CA ALA A 368 8.38 -9.83 2.35
C ALA A 368 9.18 -9.55 3.65
N LEU A 369 8.50 -9.15 4.75
CA LEU A 369 9.18 -8.86 6.04
C LEU A 369 10.02 -10.04 6.58
N PRO A 370 9.49 -11.29 6.65
CA PRO A 370 10.29 -12.42 7.12
C PRO A 370 11.46 -12.80 6.19
N LEU A 371 11.47 -12.29 4.95
CA LEU A 371 12.52 -12.52 3.95
C LEU A 371 13.58 -11.42 3.96
N ALA A 372 13.25 -10.26 4.54
CA ALA A 372 14.11 -9.09 4.61
C ALA A 372 15.23 -9.26 5.63
N LYS A 373 16.42 -8.74 5.32
CA LYS A 373 17.49 -8.57 6.31
C LYS A 373 17.19 -7.34 7.17
N ASN A 374 17.44 -7.46 8.46
CA ASN A 374 17.27 -6.38 9.44
C ASN A 374 15.92 -5.64 9.31
N PRO A 375 14.78 -6.34 9.26
CA PRO A 375 13.49 -5.67 9.15
C PRO A 375 13.29 -4.72 10.34
N LEU A 376 12.82 -3.50 10.04
CA LEU A 376 12.68 -2.45 11.03
C LEU A 376 11.22 -2.00 11.12
N ILE A 377 10.76 -1.78 12.33
CA ILE A 377 9.46 -1.15 12.60
C ILE A 377 9.71 0.18 13.30
N LEU A 378 9.11 1.25 12.80
CA LEU A 378 9.12 2.58 13.44
C LEU A 378 7.68 2.99 13.72
N GLU A 379 7.37 3.25 15.00
CA GLU A 379 6.05 3.74 15.39
C GLU A 379 5.76 5.11 14.76
N ALA A 380 4.52 5.30 14.32
CA ALA A 380 4.02 6.53 13.75
C ALA A 380 2.87 7.09 14.60
N ASP A 381 2.74 8.42 14.62
CA ASP A 381 1.55 9.05 15.17
C ASP A 381 0.40 8.90 14.16
N ARG A 382 -0.68 8.27 14.61
CA ARG A 382 -1.90 8.08 13.82
C ARG A 382 -2.44 9.37 13.24
N LEU A 383 -2.46 10.44 14.06
CA LEU A 383 -2.98 11.74 13.64
C LEU A 383 -2.11 12.43 12.58
N GLU A 384 -0.85 11.98 12.43
CA GLU A 384 0.04 12.49 11.40
C GLU A 384 0.02 11.67 10.12
N GLU A 385 -0.12 10.35 10.22
CA GLU A 385 0.18 9.47 9.09
C GLU A 385 -0.95 8.54 8.66
N PHE A 386 -2.12 8.52 9.36
CA PHE A 386 -3.13 7.53 9.02
C PHE A 386 -4.57 7.99 9.23
N SER A 387 -5.28 8.20 8.14
CA SER A 387 -6.74 8.41 8.11
C SER A 387 -7.30 7.97 6.74
N PRO A 388 -7.38 6.66 6.50
CA PRO A 388 -7.75 6.14 5.18
C PRO A 388 -9.22 6.38 4.88
N VAL A 389 -9.56 6.46 3.58
CA VAL A 389 -10.93 6.57 3.09
C VAL A 389 -11.35 5.21 2.52
N LYS A 390 -12.04 4.38 3.31
CA LYS A 390 -12.46 3.01 2.97
C LYS A 390 -13.96 2.79 2.96
N ASN A 391 -14.70 3.54 3.80
CA ASN A 391 -16.12 3.37 4.04
C ASN A 391 -16.92 4.61 3.61
N MET A 392 -18.20 4.46 3.31
CA MET A 392 -19.07 5.59 3.02
C MET A 392 -19.31 6.47 4.25
N THR A 393 -19.44 5.87 5.43
CA THR A 393 -19.76 6.55 6.69
C THR A 393 -18.99 5.93 7.87
N GLY A 394 -18.88 6.66 8.97
CA GLY A 394 -18.27 6.19 10.21
C GLY A 394 -16.73 6.23 10.17
N VAL A 395 -16.10 5.21 10.78
CA VAL A 395 -14.65 5.09 10.80
C VAL A 395 -14.12 4.86 9.39
N ASP A 396 -12.97 5.45 9.07
CA ASP A 396 -12.32 5.38 7.75
C ASP A 396 -13.24 5.89 6.61
N SER A 397 -14.10 6.86 6.90
CA SER A 397 -14.94 7.52 5.89
C SER A 397 -14.30 8.81 5.35
N LEU A 398 -14.89 9.37 4.30
CA LEU A 398 -14.49 10.68 3.78
C LEU A 398 -14.61 11.76 4.87
N GLU A 399 -15.70 11.75 5.63
CA GLU A 399 -15.95 12.72 6.69
C GLU A 399 -14.91 12.61 7.83
N SER A 400 -14.65 11.39 8.31
CA SER A 400 -13.63 11.17 9.35
C SER A 400 -12.25 11.59 8.87
N SER A 401 -11.89 11.28 7.62
CA SER A 401 -10.60 11.65 7.05
C SER A 401 -10.46 13.16 6.87
N GLN A 402 -11.50 13.87 6.42
CA GLN A 402 -11.49 15.33 6.37
C GLN A 402 -11.34 15.98 7.75
N SER A 403 -12.02 15.44 8.77
CA SER A 403 -11.86 15.86 10.16
C SER A 403 -10.41 15.71 10.63
N ASP A 404 -9.75 14.60 10.32
CA ASP A 404 -8.39 14.36 10.74
C ASP A 404 -7.37 15.22 9.96
N GLN A 405 -7.59 15.48 8.68
CA GLN A 405 -6.82 16.47 7.92
C GLN A 405 -6.87 17.86 8.57
N ILE A 406 -8.07 18.31 9.01
CA ILE A 406 -8.26 19.59 9.71
C ILE A 406 -7.53 19.57 11.06
N LYS A 407 -7.67 18.50 11.85
CA LYS A 407 -6.99 18.37 13.15
C LYS A 407 -5.46 18.42 12.97
N ARG A 408 -4.91 17.72 11.98
CA ARG A 408 -3.48 17.78 11.68
C ARG A 408 -3.04 19.21 11.33
N ALA A 409 -3.77 19.88 10.44
CA ALA A 409 -3.47 21.26 10.07
C ALA A 409 -3.48 22.21 11.28
N LYS A 410 -4.48 22.08 12.15
CA LYS A 410 -4.58 22.88 13.39
C LYS A 410 -3.42 22.58 14.35
N ARG A 411 -3.03 21.31 14.48
CA ARG A 411 -1.89 20.92 15.31
C ARG A 411 -0.58 21.54 14.82
N TRP A 412 -0.28 21.47 13.52
CA TRP A 412 0.92 22.07 12.95
C TRP A 412 0.99 23.59 13.18
N LEU A 413 -0.14 24.28 12.99
CA LEU A 413 -0.24 25.72 13.24
C LEU A 413 -0.07 26.05 14.75
N SER A 414 -0.66 25.25 15.63
CA SER A 414 -0.49 25.41 17.07
C SER A 414 0.97 25.22 17.50
N ASN A 415 1.66 24.22 16.93
CA ASN A 415 3.09 23.98 17.20
C ASN A 415 3.98 25.13 16.66
N ALA A 416 3.52 25.83 15.62
CA ALA A 416 4.12 27.07 15.12
C ALA A 416 3.70 28.32 15.92
N ASN A 417 3.01 28.17 17.07
CA ASN A 417 2.48 29.24 17.90
C ASN A 417 1.47 30.16 17.19
N ILE A 418 0.79 29.69 16.18
CA ILE A 418 -0.27 30.39 15.46
C ILE A 418 -1.60 30.20 16.20
N LYS A 419 -2.23 31.28 16.61
CA LYS A 419 -3.58 31.27 17.20
C LYS A 419 -4.61 31.15 16.09
N ILE A 420 -5.42 30.11 16.13
CA ILE A 420 -6.47 29.82 15.16
C ILE A 420 -7.84 29.82 15.85
N PRO A 421 -8.90 30.32 15.20
CA PRO A 421 -10.25 30.17 15.71
C PRO A 421 -10.65 28.71 15.81
N GLU A 422 -11.28 28.30 16.90
CA GLU A 422 -11.62 26.89 17.14
C GLU A 422 -12.61 26.34 16.11
N SER A 423 -13.56 27.18 15.68
CA SER A 423 -14.60 26.84 14.72
C SER A 423 -14.13 26.73 13.27
N SER A 424 -12.96 27.30 12.93
CA SER A 424 -12.51 27.37 11.53
C SER A 424 -12.14 26.00 10.97
N THR A 425 -12.53 25.76 9.74
CA THR A 425 -12.03 24.65 8.90
C THR A 425 -10.73 25.10 8.25
N ILE A 426 -9.66 24.34 8.43
CA ILE A 426 -8.32 24.67 7.90
C ILE A 426 -7.84 23.60 6.96
N GLU A 427 -7.29 24.03 5.82
CA GLU A 427 -6.58 23.16 4.87
C GLU A 427 -5.23 23.77 4.53
N LEU A 428 -4.15 23.02 4.74
CA LEU A 428 -2.80 23.38 4.31
C LEU A 428 -2.54 22.85 2.89
N CYS A 429 -1.93 23.69 2.05
CA CYS A 429 -1.49 23.27 0.73
C CYS A 429 -0.27 22.35 0.84
N PRO A 430 -0.32 21.07 0.43
CA PRO A 430 0.83 20.18 0.55
C PRO A 430 2.03 20.60 -0.32
N LEU A 431 1.79 21.37 -1.39
CA LEU A 431 2.87 21.91 -2.23
C LEU A 431 3.69 22.96 -1.47
N SER A 432 3.03 23.77 -0.65
CA SER A 432 3.68 24.84 0.13
C SER A 432 4.20 24.34 1.47
N TYR A 433 3.46 23.43 2.07
CA TYR A 433 3.72 22.89 3.41
C TYR A 433 3.64 21.36 3.39
N PRO A 434 4.65 20.69 2.79
CA PRO A 434 4.66 19.22 2.66
C PRO A 434 4.92 18.49 3.98
N SER A 435 5.38 19.19 5.02
CA SER A 435 5.63 18.66 6.36
C SER A 435 5.46 19.74 7.42
N GLU A 436 5.31 19.37 8.69
CA GLU A 436 5.23 20.29 9.83
C GLU A 436 6.41 21.25 9.88
N LEU A 437 7.62 20.79 9.61
CA LEU A 437 8.84 21.62 9.61
C LEU A 437 8.74 22.82 8.67
N THR A 438 7.99 22.72 7.60
CA THR A 438 7.83 23.80 6.62
C THR A 438 6.87 24.88 7.12
N ILE A 439 5.91 24.54 7.99
CA ILE A 439 4.99 25.52 8.59
C ILE A 439 5.62 26.25 9.78
N LEU A 440 6.54 25.61 10.53
CA LEU A 440 7.21 26.23 11.68
C LEU A 440 8.02 27.48 11.30
N ASN A 441 8.45 27.57 10.04
CA ASN A 441 9.24 28.68 9.51
C ASN A 441 8.44 29.57 8.53
N ALA A 442 7.11 29.38 8.46
CA ALA A 442 6.28 30.06 7.47
C ALA A 442 5.94 31.50 7.88
N ASP A 443 5.98 32.43 6.93
CA ASP A 443 5.36 33.76 7.09
C ASP A 443 3.86 33.65 6.73
N LEU A 444 3.01 33.70 7.75
CA LEU A 444 1.55 33.59 7.64
C LEU A 444 0.82 34.91 7.92
N ASN A 445 1.53 36.04 7.92
CA ASN A 445 0.96 37.39 8.18
C ASN A 445 -0.11 37.79 7.15
N HIS A 446 -0.10 37.17 5.97
CA HIS A 446 -1.04 37.44 4.89
C HIS A 446 -2.37 36.68 5.03
N ILE A 447 -2.51 35.80 6.02
CA ILE A 447 -3.69 34.96 6.19
C ILE A 447 -4.77 35.74 6.96
N ASP A 448 -5.98 35.79 6.41
CA ASP A 448 -7.16 36.28 7.12
C ASP A 448 -7.74 35.15 8.01
N TRP A 449 -7.52 35.29 9.31
CA TRP A 449 -7.95 34.33 10.33
C TRP A 449 -9.42 34.51 10.76
N ASN A 450 -10.15 35.48 10.21
CA ASN A 450 -11.53 35.79 10.60
C ASN A 450 -12.59 35.06 9.73
N THR A 451 -12.17 34.10 8.94
CA THR A 451 -13.06 33.35 8.06
C THR A 451 -13.29 31.92 8.58
N ASP A 452 -14.46 31.35 8.26
CA ASP A 452 -14.82 29.98 8.66
C ASP A 452 -14.02 28.91 7.93
N GLN A 453 -13.52 29.22 6.73
CA GLN A 453 -12.74 28.34 5.89
C GLN A 453 -11.42 29.01 5.49
N ILE A 454 -10.30 28.43 5.92
CA ILE A 454 -8.97 29.00 5.72
C ILE A 454 -8.12 28.00 4.94
N TYR A 455 -7.82 28.36 3.69
CA TYR A 455 -6.87 27.63 2.86
C TYR A 455 -5.52 28.33 2.89
N ILE A 456 -4.49 27.63 3.36
CA ILE A 456 -3.15 28.20 3.58
C ILE A 456 -2.19 27.71 2.50
N THR A 457 -1.63 28.64 1.76
CA THR A 457 -0.60 28.42 0.74
C THR A 457 0.43 29.55 0.79
N GLN A 458 1.64 29.31 0.27
CA GLN A 458 2.60 30.40 0.05
C GLN A 458 2.05 31.35 -1.03
N LYS A 459 2.40 32.64 -0.90
CA LYS A 459 2.12 33.64 -1.95
C LYS A 459 2.94 33.40 -3.19
#